data_69682db9db16dc9f225beb9d1f4c2533
#
_entry.id   69682db9db16dc9f225beb9d1f4c2533
#
_cell.length_a   1.000
_cell.length_b   1.000
_cell.length_c   1.000
_cell.angle_alpha   90.00
_cell.angle_beta   90.00
_cell.angle_gamma   90.00
#
_symmetry.space_group_name_H-M   'P 1'
#
loop_
_entity.id
_entity.type
_entity.pdbx_description
1 polymer ?
#
loop_
_entity_poly.entity_id
_entity_poly.type
_entity_poly.pdbx_seq_one_letter_code
_entity_poly.pdbx_strand_id
1 'polypeptide(L)'
;GFNRVSETGTPQFFSKRIRIGAPFLELPTDENSARIADFDSQISALDAEIAKLTNAEFNIWRNSILADGTPAPEIGLPDPLTALLTKPENERSDDDNKALETELHKHFDETIKPTLKDKIAESNQREDLAKQLAAYKADQIPRVMIMSDDKPRETSILSRGEYLNPTEKVSFDTPAFLLPLPADAPKTRLGFAQWLMLPENPLTARVQVNRFWQHYFGTGIIKTSEDFGVQSEYPMHGGLLDWLAVEFREHEWSMKHIHRLIVTSAVYRQSSKVTPELLERDSENRFYARASRFRMPSMLLRDWALAASRLLNDKVGGVPVYPYQPGDIWEALAITKERDFTYPASFGSDLYR
;
A
#
# COMPACT_ATOMS: atom_id res chain seq x y z
N GLY A 1 6.49 16.42 -6.46
CA GLY A 1 5.39 15.45 -6.40
C GLY A 1 5.52 14.44 -5.27
N PHE A 2 6.74 14.08 -4.87
CA PHE A 2 7.01 13.06 -3.84
C PHE A 2 7.17 13.61 -2.43
N ASN A 3 6.83 14.86 -2.21
CA ASN A 3 7.02 15.53 -0.93
C ASN A 3 5.81 15.43 0.02
N ARG A 4 4.93 14.48 -0.22
CA ARG A 4 3.76 14.19 0.61
C ARG A 4 3.91 12.80 1.19
N VAL A 5 4.65 12.67 2.26
CA VAL A 5 4.84 11.39 2.92
C VAL A 5 4.23 11.47 4.30
N SER A 6 3.20 10.68 4.56
CA SER A 6 2.75 10.43 5.91
C SER A 6 3.54 9.25 6.47
N GLU A 7 4.77 9.48 6.89
CA GLU A 7 5.50 8.49 7.66
C GLU A 7 4.95 8.45 9.08
N THR A 8 4.46 7.31 9.48
CA THR A 8 3.90 7.09 10.83
C THR A 8 4.89 6.39 11.77
N GLY A 9 6.18 6.47 11.47
CA GLY A 9 7.25 5.93 12.30
C GLY A 9 7.74 4.55 11.88
N THR A 10 8.25 3.77 12.82
CA THR A 10 8.86 2.47 12.55
C THR A 10 7.84 1.49 11.96
N PRO A 11 8.18 0.75 10.89
CA PRO A 11 7.31 -0.26 10.31
C PRO A 11 6.79 -1.23 11.37
N GLN A 12 5.48 -1.44 11.40
CA GLN A 12 4.87 -2.41 12.30
C GLN A 12 4.98 -3.81 11.70
N PHE A 13 5.11 -4.82 12.56
CA PHE A 13 5.10 -6.20 12.15
C PHE A 13 3.65 -6.68 12.11
N PHE A 14 3.10 -6.93 10.93
CA PHE A 14 1.79 -7.56 10.75
C PHE A 14 1.88 -9.07 10.58
N SER A 15 3.06 -9.58 10.26
CA SER A 15 3.36 -11.00 10.30
C SER A 15 4.82 -11.19 10.70
N LYS A 16 5.18 -12.39 11.12
CA LYS A 16 6.58 -12.76 11.42
C LYS A 16 7.51 -12.61 10.20
N ARG A 17 6.94 -12.50 8.98
CA ARG A 17 7.66 -12.53 7.71
C ARG A 17 7.79 -11.19 7.02
N ILE A 18 6.83 -10.28 7.21
CA ILE A 18 6.74 -9.04 6.45
C ILE A 18 6.61 -7.85 7.40
N ARG A 19 7.47 -6.85 7.20
CA ARG A 19 7.39 -5.57 7.88
C ARG A 19 6.64 -4.61 6.97
N ILE A 20 5.51 -4.12 7.43
CA ILE A 20 4.67 -3.17 6.71
C ILE A 20 4.48 -1.95 7.61
N GLY A 21 4.80 -0.77 7.07
CA GLY A 21 4.51 0.51 7.70
C GLY A 21 3.29 1.16 7.08
N ALA A 22 2.56 1.92 7.87
CA ALA A 22 1.49 2.76 7.34
C ALA A 22 2.09 3.91 6.51
N PRO A 23 1.37 4.43 5.50
CA PRO A 23 0.05 3.99 5.07
C PRO A 23 0.09 2.69 4.24
N PHE A 24 -0.93 1.87 4.38
CA PHE A 24 -1.06 0.62 3.60
C PHE A 24 -2.49 0.46 3.07
N LEU A 25 -2.62 -0.32 2.01
CA LEU A 25 -3.89 -0.76 1.43
C LEU A 25 -4.09 -2.24 1.72
N GLU A 26 -5.26 -2.60 2.21
CA GLU A 26 -5.69 -3.98 2.35
C GLU A 26 -6.29 -4.46 1.02
N LEU A 27 -5.97 -5.69 0.64
CA LEU A 27 -6.42 -6.32 -0.61
C LEU A 27 -7.20 -7.61 -0.28
N PRO A 28 -8.43 -7.48 0.27
CA PRO A 28 -9.24 -8.65 0.58
C PRO A 28 -9.70 -9.33 -0.71
N THR A 29 -9.74 -10.66 -0.70
CA THR A 29 -10.46 -11.47 -1.70
C THR A 29 -11.97 -11.42 -1.42
N ASP A 30 -12.79 -11.93 -2.37
CA ASP A 30 -14.24 -12.05 -2.15
C ASP A 30 -14.56 -12.92 -0.93
N GLU A 31 -13.80 -13.99 -0.71
CA GLU A 31 -13.91 -14.87 0.46
C GLU A 31 -13.57 -14.12 1.76
N ASN A 32 -12.47 -13.35 1.76
CA ASN A 32 -12.12 -12.50 2.90
C ASN A 32 -13.21 -11.47 3.20
N SER A 33 -13.75 -10.85 2.17
CA SER A 33 -14.80 -9.83 2.29
C SER A 33 -16.08 -10.42 2.89
N ALA A 34 -16.49 -11.60 2.44
CA ALA A 34 -17.63 -12.32 2.98
C ALA A 34 -17.42 -12.69 4.46
N ARG A 35 -16.22 -13.15 4.82
CA ARG A 35 -15.90 -13.49 6.21
C ARG A 35 -15.84 -12.28 7.13
N ILE A 36 -15.32 -11.15 6.65
CA ILE A 36 -15.34 -9.87 7.38
C ILE A 36 -16.78 -9.43 7.61
N ALA A 37 -17.64 -9.48 6.59
CA ALA A 37 -19.05 -9.11 6.71
C ALA A 37 -19.81 -9.99 7.72
N ASP A 38 -19.47 -11.29 7.81
CA ASP A 38 -20.01 -12.20 8.82
C ASP A 38 -19.59 -11.78 10.25
N PHE A 39 -18.30 -11.46 10.48
CA PHE A 39 -17.85 -10.91 11.77
C PHE A 39 -18.54 -9.59 12.12
N ASP A 40 -18.61 -8.65 11.17
CA ASP A 40 -19.24 -7.35 11.38
C ASP A 40 -20.74 -7.49 11.70
N SER A 41 -21.44 -8.44 11.07
CA SER A 41 -22.83 -8.76 11.34
C SER A 41 -23.01 -9.31 12.76
N GLN A 42 -22.15 -10.23 13.19
CA GLN A 42 -22.20 -10.80 14.54
C GLN A 42 -21.88 -9.76 15.61
N ILE A 43 -20.89 -8.90 15.38
CA ILE A 43 -20.55 -7.79 16.29
C ILE A 43 -21.72 -6.81 16.39
N SER A 44 -22.34 -6.45 15.27
CA SER A 44 -23.50 -5.54 15.25
C SER A 44 -24.72 -6.12 15.99
N ALA A 45 -24.96 -7.42 15.89
CA ALA A 45 -26.00 -8.09 16.62
C ALA A 45 -25.74 -8.06 18.14
N LEU A 46 -24.50 -8.28 18.56
CA LEU A 46 -24.10 -8.17 19.96
C LEU A 46 -24.18 -6.73 20.47
N ASP A 47 -23.75 -5.74 19.66
CA ASP A 47 -23.87 -4.32 20.03
C ASP A 47 -25.33 -3.92 20.25
N ALA A 48 -26.27 -4.43 19.44
CA ALA A 48 -27.71 -4.19 19.63
C ALA A 48 -28.25 -4.85 20.92
N GLU A 49 -27.81 -6.07 21.24
CA GLU A 49 -28.22 -6.75 22.47
C GLU A 49 -27.60 -6.11 23.72
N ILE A 50 -26.33 -5.70 23.67
CA ILE A 50 -25.67 -4.94 24.72
C ILE A 50 -26.39 -3.62 24.97
N ALA A 51 -26.78 -2.90 23.93
CA ALA A 51 -27.54 -1.67 24.06
C ALA A 51 -28.88 -1.91 24.75
N LYS A 52 -29.59 -2.97 24.39
CA LYS A 52 -30.85 -3.35 25.00
C LYS A 52 -30.71 -3.70 26.49
N LEU A 53 -29.70 -4.51 26.82
CA LEU A 53 -29.39 -4.87 28.23
C LEU A 53 -28.94 -3.65 29.03
N THR A 54 -28.11 -2.78 28.46
CA THR A 54 -27.68 -1.54 29.10
C THR A 54 -28.87 -0.61 29.38
N ASN A 55 -29.81 -0.48 28.44
CA ASN A 55 -31.02 0.30 28.64
C ASN A 55 -31.94 -0.31 29.70
N ALA A 56 -32.01 -1.64 29.79
CA ALA A 56 -32.75 -2.30 30.86
C ALA A 56 -32.14 -2.00 32.25
N GLU A 57 -30.83 -2.09 32.37
CA GLU A 57 -30.10 -1.76 33.61
C GLU A 57 -30.21 -0.28 33.95
N PHE A 58 -30.20 0.63 32.95
CA PHE A 58 -30.49 2.04 33.17
C PHE A 58 -31.86 2.25 33.78
N ASN A 59 -32.90 1.61 33.24
CA ASN A 59 -34.26 1.73 33.77
C ASN A 59 -34.37 1.17 35.19
N ILE A 60 -33.73 0.05 35.50
CA ILE A 60 -33.70 -0.51 36.85
C ILE A 60 -33.05 0.49 37.82
N TRP A 61 -31.87 0.96 37.47
CA TRP A 61 -31.12 1.95 38.27
C TRP A 61 -31.89 3.25 38.41
N ARG A 62 -32.42 3.81 37.34
CA ARG A 62 -33.25 5.02 37.34
C ARG A 62 -34.46 4.88 38.28
N ASN A 63 -35.19 3.76 38.18
CA ASN A 63 -36.33 3.51 39.01
C ASN A 63 -35.98 3.36 40.48
N SER A 64 -34.79 2.78 40.80
CA SER A 64 -34.34 2.71 42.20
C SER A 64 -34.05 4.06 42.78
N ILE A 65 -33.55 5.03 42.02
CA ILE A 65 -33.30 6.41 42.45
C ILE A 65 -34.61 7.18 42.61
N LEU A 66 -35.57 6.96 41.73
CA LEU A 66 -36.86 7.70 41.72
C LEU A 66 -37.87 7.14 42.73
N ALA A 67 -37.78 5.86 43.13
CA ALA A 67 -38.74 5.21 44.01
C ALA A 67 -38.68 5.67 45.48
N ASP A 68 -37.53 6.10 45.95
CA ASP A 68 -37.36 6.43 47.38
C ASP A 68 -37.73 7.87 47.79
N GLY A 69 -38.09 8.75 46.87
CA GLY A 69 -38.57 10.13 47.14
C GLY A 69 -37.58 11.03 47.94
N THR A 70 -36.51 10.47 48.44
CA THR A 70 -35.40 11.13 49.12
C THR A 70 -34.11 10.57 48.53
N PRO A 71 -33.22 11.42 48.00
CA PRO A 71 -31.92 10.92 47.48
C PRO A 71 -31.19 10.29 48.63
N ALA A 72 -30.89 8.98 48.52
CA ALA A 72 -30.06 8.31 49.50
C ALA A 72 -28.68 8.97 49.50
N PRO A 73 -28.23 9.52 50.66
CA PRO A 73 -26.95 10.27 50.73
C PRO A 73 -25.70 9.42 50.43
N GLU A 74 -25.88 8.12 50.25
CA GLU A 74 -24.77 7.17 50.02
C GLU A 74 -24.40 6.95 48.55
N ILE A 75 -25.16 7.51 47.58
CA ILE A 75 -24.96 7.19 46.16
C ILE A 75 -23.98 8.17 45.45
N GLY A 76 -23.52 9.20 46.11
CA GLY A 76 -22.54 10.15 45.54
C GLY A 76 -23.02 10.81 44.23
N LEU A 77 -24.31 11.19 44.19
CA LEU A 77 -24.88 11.85 43.01
C LEU A 77 -24.31 13.26 42.84
N PRO A 78 -24.09 13.74 41.63
CA PRO A 78 -23.65 15.10 41.36
C PRO A 78 -24.64 16.15 41.88
N ASP A 79 -24.16 17.31 42.31
CA ASP A 79 -24.99 18.41 42.86
C ASP A 79 -26.17 18.80 41.93
N PRO A 80 -26.01 18.92 40.60
CA PRO A 80 -27.13 19.25 39.73
C PRO A 80 -28.25 18.21 39.76
N LEU A 81 -27.90 16.94 39.82
CA LEU A 81 -28.86 15.83 39.87
C LEU A 81 -29.60 15.77 41.21
N THR A 82 -28.82 15.97 42.31
CA THR A 82 -29.39 16.02 43.67
C THR A 82 -30.39 17.19 43.83
N ALA A 83 -30.09 18.37 43.28
CA ALA A 83 -30.97 19.52 43.30
C ALA A 83 -32.27 19.28 42.56
N LEU A 84 -32.24 18.60 41.40
CA LEU A 84 -33.43 18.25 40.61
C LEU A 84 -34.28 17.17 41.33
N LEU A 85 -33.64 16.19 41.97
CA LEU A 85 -34.33 15.12 42.71
C LEU A 85 -35.03 15.62 44.00
N THR A 86 -34.45 16.60 44.67
CA THR A 86 -35.05 17.21 45.91
C THR A 86 -36.31 18.03 45.63
N LYS A 87 -36.54 18.46 44.36
CA LYS A 87 -37.75 19.17 43.97
C LYS A 87 -38.90 18.18 43.82
N PRO A 88 -40.05 18.41 44.52
CA PRO A 88 -41.22 17.52 44.38
C PRO A 88 -41.67 17.34 42.93
N GLU A 89 -42.12 16.15 42.58
CA GLU A 89 -42.48 15.82 41.19
C GLU A 89 -43.59 16.75 40.63
N ASN A 90 -44.53 17.13 41.47
CA ASN A 90 -45.63 18.05 41.13
C ASN A 90 -45.20 19.53 40.97
N GLU A 91 -43.96 19.88 41.35
CA GLU A 91 -43.36 21.21 41.20
C GLU A 91 -42.32 21.29 40.11
N ARG A 92 -42.00 20.17 39.45
CA ARG A 92 -41.04 20.13 38.36
C ARG A 92 -41.71 20.59 37.05
N SER A 93 -41.07 21.52 36.37
CA SER A 93 -41.43 21.91 35.03
C SER A 93 -41.05 20.83 34.00
N ASP A 94 -41.56 20.91 32.79
CA ASP A 94 -41.14 20.03 31.68
C ASP A 94 -39.64 20.15 31.41
N ASP A 95 -39.06 21.34 31.56
CA ASP A 95 -37.63 21.57 31.40
C ASP A 95 -36.83 20.93 32.56
N ASP A 96 -37.31 20.96 33.78
CA ASP A 96 -36.71 20.26 34.92
C ASP A 96 -36.71 18.75 34.72
N ASN A 97 -37.78 18.17 34.22
CA ASN A 97 -37.88 16.74 33.94
C ASN A 97 -36.95 16.32 32.79
N LYS A 98 -36.83 17.13 31.75
CA LYS A 98 -35.88 16.91 30.68
C LYS A 98 -34.44 17.02 31.11
N ALA A 99 -34.11 18.01 31.95
CA ALA A 99 -32.79 18.16 32.54
C ALA A 99 -32.44 16.99 33.46
N LEU A 100 -33.39 16.52 34.27
CA LEU A 100 -33.27 15.38 35.17
C LEU A 100 -32.94 14.11 34.35
N GLU A 101 -33.65 13.80 33.29
CA GLU A 101 -33.38 12.65 32.42
C GLU A 101 -31.98 12.76 31.78
N THR A 102 -31.59 13.94 31.35
CA THR A 102 -30.26 14.18 30.76
C THR A 102 -29.15 13.94 31.76
N GLU A 103 -29.25 14.45 33.01
CA GLU A 103 -28.26 14.25 34.05
C GLU A 103 -28.23 12.79 34.56
N LEU A 104 -29.39 12.11 34.62
CA LEU A 104 -29.43 10.67 34.93
C LEU A 104 -28.71 9.84 33.90
N HIS A 105 -28.96 10.07 32.62
CA HIS A 105 -28.23 9.39 31.54
C HIS A 105 -26.74 9.65 31.61
N LYS A 106 -26.34 10.89 31.78
CA LYS A 106 -24.93 11.28 31.89
C LYS A 106 -24.24 10.58 33.07
N HIS A 107 -24.81 10.63 34.24
CA HIS A 107 -24.24 9.99 35.44
C HIS A 107 -24.19 8.47 35.30
N PHE A 108 -25.22 7.85 34.72
CA PHE A 108 -25.21 6.42 34.43
C PHE A 108 -24.10 6.05 33.44
N ASP A 109 -23.93 6.79 32.35
CA ASP A 109 -22.91 6.54 31.35
C ASP A 109 -21.48 6.71 31.91
N GLU A 110 -21.29 7.65 32.83
CA GLU A 110 -19.97 7.94 33.42
C GLU A 110 -19.60 6.98 34.56
N THR A 111 -20.56 6.53 35.37
CA THR A 111 -20.27 5.81 36.62
C THR A 111 -20.77 4.37 36.65
N ILE A 112 -21.94 4.08 36.11
CA ILE A 112 -22.58 2.75 36.21
C ILE A 112 -22.24 1.88 35.01
N LYS A 113 -22.41 2.43 33.80
CA LYS A 113 -22.19 1.70 32.56
C LYS A 113 -20.78 1.08 32.42
N PRO A 114 -19.68 1.72 32.88
CA PRO A 114 -18.37 1.07 32.90
C PRO A 114 -18.33 -0.21 33.75
N THR A 115 -19.08 -0.27 34.83
CA THR A 115 -19.15 -1.45 35.70
C THR A 115 -20.01 -2.60 35.13
N LEU A 116 -20.85 -2.29 34.16
CA LEU A 116 -21.69 -3.29 33.50
C LEU A 116 -20.90 -4.11 32.47
N LYS A 117 -19.78 -3.59 31.98
CA LYS A 117 -18.96 -4.28 30.98
C LYS A 117 -18.60 -5.72 31.39
N ASP A 118 -18.25 -5.89 32.68
CA ASP A 118 -17.88 -7.22 33.22
C ASP A 118 -19.10 -8.08 33.62
N LYS A 119 -20.29 -7.46 33.72
CA LYS A 119 -21.54 -8.12 34.11
C LYS A 119 -22.34 -8.62 32.91
N ILE A 120 -22.19 -7.94 31.76
CA ILE A 120 -22.89 -8.29 30.51
C ILE A 120 -22.01 -9.27 29.72
N ALA A 121 -22.38 -10.56 29.70
CA ALA A 121 -21.62 -11.61 29.04
C ALA A 121 -21.38 -11.33 27.54
N GLU A 122 -22.34 -10.69 26.89
CA GLU A 122 -22.31 -10.25 25.49
C GLU A 122 -21.15 -9.26 25.23
N SER A 123 -20.79 -8.44 26.22
CA SER A 123 -19.64 -7.51 26.10
C SER A 123 -18.33 -8.27 25.91
N ASN A 124 -18.12 -9.34 26.64
CA ASN A 124 -16.93 -10.18 26.51
C ASN A 124 -16.91 -10.93 25.17
N GLN A 125 -18.06 -11.47 24.74
CA GLN A 125 -18.19 -12.13 23.42
C GLN A 125 -17.90 -11.15 22.28
N ARG A 126 -18.43 -9.94 22.37
CA ARG A 126 -18.17 -8.87 21.40
C ARG A 126 -16.68 -8.50 21.33
N GLU A 127 -16.02 -8.40 22.47
CA GLU A 127 -14.58 -8.09 22.54
C GLU A 127 -13.75 -9.23 21.94
N ASP A 128 -14.11 -10.47 22.21
CA ASP A 128 -13.44 -11.66 21.65
C ASP A 128 -13.64 -11.77 20.14
N LEU A 129 -14.84 -11.49 19.63
CA LEU A 129 -15.09 -11.41 18.18
C LEU A 129 -14.29 -10.29 17.53
N ALA A 130 -14.19 -9.13 18.16
CA ALA A 130 -13.39 -8.02 17.66
C ALA A 130 -11.88 -8.40 17.61
N LYS A 131 -11.37 -9.12 18.62
CA LYS A 131 -9.99 -9.67 18.60
C LYS A 131 -9.81 -10.69 17.48
N GLN A 132 -10.77 -11.59 17.28
CA GLN A 132 -10.74 -12.58 16.20
C GLN A 132 -10.76 -11.91 14.82
N LEU A 133 -11.60 -10.89 14.61
CA LEU A 133 -11.62 -10.12 13.38
C LEU A 133 -10.27 -9.40 13.13
N ALA A 134 -9.71 -8.79 14.17
CA ALA A 134 -8.41 -8.13 14.06
C ALA A 134 -7.29 -9.13 13.71
N ALA A 135 -7.28 -10.30 14.36
CA ALA A 135 -6.34 -11.38 14.05
C ALA A 135 -6.53 -11.92 12.63
N TYR A 136 -7.78 -12.15 12.22
CA TYR A 136 -8.11 -12.57 10.86
C TYR A 136 -7.62 -11.58 9.81
N LYS A 137 -7.92 -10.27 9.99
CA LYS A 137 -7.43 -9.21 9.09
C LYS A 137 -5.90 -9.15 9.06
N ALA A 138 -5.25 -9.34 10.19
CA ALA A 138 -3.79 -9.31 10.26
C ALA A 138 -3.13 -10.49 9.53
N ASP A 139 -3.74 -11.67 9.55
CA ASP A 139 -3.15 -12.92 9.10
C ASP A 139 -3.57 -13.31 7.68
N GLN A 140 -4.82 -13.03 7.31
CA GLN A 140 -5.42 -13.53 6.07
C GLN A 140 -5.54 -12.48 4.96
N ILE A 141 -5.47 -11.18 5.29
CA ILE A 141 -5.61 -10.14 4.28
C ILE A 141 -4.24 -9.62 3.86
N PRO A 142 -3.88 -9.80 2.57
CA PRO A 142 -2.66 -9.19 2.04
C PRO A 142 -2.71 -7.66 2.17
N ARG A 143 -1.59 -7.07 2.57
CA ARG A 143 -1.42 -5.63 2.69
C ARG A 143 -0.25 -5.18 1.85
N VAL A 144 -0.40 -4.05 1.19
CA VAL A 144 0.68 -3.39 0.45
C VAL A 144 0.90 -1.99 1.00
N MET A 145 2.16 -1.61 1.17
CA MET A 145 2.48 -0.22 1.50
C MET A 145 2.14 0.67 0.32
N ILE A 146 1.49 1.78 0.59
CA ILE A 146 1.16 2.78 -0.41
C ILE A 146 1.76 4.12 -0.03
N MET A 147 1.86 5.01 -0.99
CA MET A 147 2.17 6.41 -0.73
C MET A 147 0.86 7.17 -0.51
N SER A 148 0.84 8.08 0.48
CA SER A 148 -0.28 8.98 0.75
C SER A 148 0.08 10.44 0.45
N ASP A 149 -0.89 11.20 -0.03
CA ASP A 149 -0.78 12.64 -0.29
C ASP A 149 -1.47 13.50 0.79
N ASP A 150 -1.81 12.93 1.94
CA ASP A 150 -2.66 13.56 2.96
C ASP A 150 -1.99 14.77 3.64
N LYS A 151 -0.67 14.74 3.76
CA LYS A 151 0.08 15.79 4.47
C LYS A 151 1.13 16.43 3.56
N PRO A 152 0.82 17.57 2.92
CA PRO A 152 1.82 18.32 2.16
C PRO A 152 2.92 18.82 3.10
N ARG A 153 4.17 18.67 2.67
CA ARG A 153 5.35 19.17 3.38
C ARG A 153 5.93 20.33 2.62
N GLU A 154 6.29 21.40 3.34
CA GLU A 154 7.06 22.49 2.73
C GLU A 154 8.41 22.00 2.24
N THR A 155 8.81 22.44 1.06
CA THR A 155 10.08 22.10 0.43
C THR A 155 10.79 23.34 0.01
N SER A 156 12.10 23.38 0.22
CA SER A 156 12.97 24.46 -0.21
C SER A 156 14.11 23.92 -1.07
N ILE A 157 14.67 24.76 -1.89
CA ILE A 157 15.94 24.48 -2.54
C ILE A 157 17.02 24.47 -1.45
N LEU A 158 17.90 23.48 -1.51
CA LEU A 158 19.00 23.36 -0.57
C LEU A 158 20.27 23.95 -1.20
N SER A 159 20.91 24.91 -0.51
CA SER A 159 22.17 25.45 -0.95
C SER A 159 23.21 24.36 -1.08
N ARG A 160 23.71 24.10 -2.29
CA ARG A 160 24.68 23.04 -2.59
C ARG A 160 24.27 21.64 -2.10
N GLY A 161 22.95 21.41 -1.91
CA GLY A 161 22.45 20.16 -1.38
C GLY A 161 22.55 20.00 0.14
N GLU A 162 22.99 21.03 0.86
CA GLU A 162 23.12 20.99 2.32
C GLU A 162 21.75 21.00 3.01
N TYR A 163 21.41 19.93 3.70
CA TYR A 163 20.11 19.76 4.36
C TYR A 163 19.79 20.87 5.37
N LEU A 164 20.78 21.39 6.09
CA LEU A 164 20.62 22.43 7.11
C LEU A 164 20.64 23.87 6.54
N ASN A 165 20.82 24.02 5.23
CA ASN A 165 20.86 25.32 4.58
C ASN A 165 19.79 25.47 3.48
N PRO A 166 18.48 25.49 3.87
CA PRO A 166 17.39 25.72 2.95
C PRO A 166 17.38 27.18 2.46
N THR A 167 17.09 27.37 1.16
CA THR A 167 16.94 28.68 0.54
C THR A 167 15.48 28.95 0.20
N GLU A 168 15.15 29.30 -1.03
CA GLU A 168 13.79 29.64 -1.43
C GLU A 168 12.83 28.43 -1.34
N LYS A 169 11.58 28.70 -0.94
CA LYS A 169 10.51 27.71 -0.93
C LYS A 169 10.05 27.41 -2.35
N VAL A 170 9.85 26.14 -2.65
CA VAL A 170 9.34 25.69 -3.95
C VAL A 170 8.01 24.97 -3.79
N SER A 171 7.17 25.13 -4.79
CA SER A 171 5.91 24.39 -4.91
C SER A 171 6.04 23.22 -5.89
N PHE A 172 5.03 22.36 -5.91
CA PHE A 172 4.92 21.31 -6.91
C PHE A 172 4.76 21.90 -8.30
N ASP A 173 5.69 21.54 -9.19
CA ASP A 173 5.65 21.92 -10.62
C ASP A 173 6.50 20.94 -11.45
N THR A 174 6.48 21.13 -12.77
CA THR A 174 7.30 20.40 -13.74
C THR A 174 8.50 21.27 -14.17
N PRO A 175 9.60 20.65 -14.69
CA PRO A 175 10.73 21.42 -15.19
C PRO A 175 10.34 22.40 -16.29
N ALA A 176 10.75 23.65 -16.18
CA ALA A 176 10.36 24.73 -17.09
C ALA A 176 10.75 24.51 -18.57
N PHE A 177 11.72 23.65 -18.85
CA PHE A 177 12.14 23.28 -20.21
C PHE A 177 11.32 22.12 -20.81
N LEU A 178 10.41 21.52 -20.05
CA LEU A 178 9.47 20.51 -20.50
C LEU A 178 8.05 21.09 -20.55
N LEU A 179 7.09 20.24 -20.91
CA LEU A 179 5.68 20.62 -20.93
C LEU A 179 5.22 21.08 -19.54
N PRO A 180 4.40 22.15 -19.46
CA PRO A 180 3.80 22.54 -18.20
C PRO A 180 2.82 21.47 -17.70
N LEU A 181 2.59 21.45 -16.39
CA LEU A 181 1.51 20.65 -15.80
C LEU A 181 0.16 21.18 -16.33
N PRO A 182 -0.77 20.31 -16.78
CA PRO A 182 -2.11 20.75 -17.16
C PRO A 182 -2.78 21.56 -16.04
N ALA A 183 -3.49 22.62 -16.40
CA ALA A 183 -4.05 23.57 -15.43
C ALA A 183 -5.08 22.94 -14.47
N ASP A 184 -5.76 21.90 -14.93
CA ASP A 184 -6.74 21.11 -14.18
C ASP A 184 -6.14 19.91 -13.43
N ALA A 185 -4.86 19.62 -13.66
CA ALA A 185 -4.20 18.51 -12.99
C ALA A 185 -4.02 18.78 -11.48
N PRO A 186 -4.33 17.83 -10.60
CA PRO A 186 -4.10 18.00 -9.18
C PRO A 186 -2.60 18.12 -8.89
N LYS A 187 -2.21 19.04 -7.99
CA LYS A 187 -0.81 19.19 -7.56
C LYS A 187 -0.36 18.06 -6.63
N THR A 188 -0.51 16.83 -7.09
CA THR A 188 -0.23 15.58 -6.38
C THR A 188 0.54 14.63 -7.28
N ARG A 189 0.90 13.44 -6.76
CA ARG A 189 1.49 12.37 -7.58
C ARG A 189 0.59 11.92 -8.74
N LEU A 190 -0.74 12.00 -8.56
CA LEU A 190 -1.68 11.70 -9.63
C LEU A 190 -1.51 12.69 -10.80
N GLY A 191 -1.45 13.99 -10.53
CA GLY A 191 -1.22 14.98 -11.57
C GLY A 191 0.14 14.82 -12.25
N PHE A 192 1.18 14.45 -11.50
CA PHE A 192 2.48 14.11 -12.07
C PHE A 192 2.41 12.87 -12.98
N ALA A 193 1.69 11.84 -12.56
CA ALA A 193 1.49 10.64 -13.40
C ALA A 193 0.71 10.97 -14.68
N GLN A 194 -0.34 11.78 -14.58
CA GLN A 194 -1.09 12.26 -15.75
C GLN A 194 -0.19 13.05 -16.72
N TRP A 195 0.65 13.93 -16.20
CA TRP A 195 1.62 14.67 -16.99
C TRP A 195 2.64 13.78 -17.70
N LEU A 196 3.14 12.75 -17.04
CA LEU A 196 4.04 11.75 -17.65
C LEU A 196 3.38 11.00 -18.81
N MET A 197 2.07 10.81 -18.75
CA MET A 197 1.30 10.07 -19.75
C MET A 197 0.72 10.97 -20.87
N LEU A 198 0.99 12.28 -20.85
CA LEU A 198 0.55 13.18 -21.92
C LEU A 198 1.09 12.70 -23.27
N PRO A 199 0.28 12.72 -24.33
CA PRO A 199 0.74 12.37 -25.68
C PRO A 199 1.94 13.18 -26.16
N GLU A 200 2.03 14.43 -25.73
CA GLU A 200 3.10 15.36 -26.09
C GLU A 200 4.38 15.16 -25.26
N ASN A 201 4.33 14.32 -24.19
CA ASN A 201 5.51 14.05 -23.39
C ASN A 201 6.55 13.29 -24.23
N PRO A 202 7.73 13.90 -24.49
CA PRO A 202 8.68 13.29 -25.42
C PRO A 202 9.48 12.13 -24.82
N LEU A 203 9.47 11.95 -23.51
CA LEU A 203 10.40 11.08 -22.81
C LEU A 203 9.80 9.75 -22.37
N THR A 204 8.62 9.74 -21.78
CA THR A 204 8.08 8.56 -21.09
C THR A 204 8.05 7.31 -21.98
N ALA A 205 7.47 7.43 -23.18
CA ALA A 205 7.39 6.29 -24.11
C ALA A 205 8.79 5.89 -24.63
N ARG A 206 9.63 6.85 -25.00
CA ARG A 206 11.00 6.57 -25.48
C ARG A 206 11.84 5.86 -24.43
N VAL A 207 11.84 6.34 -23.21
CA VAL A 207 12.59 5.73 -22.10
C VAL A 207 12.11 4.30 -21.86
N GLN A 208 10.80 4.08 -21.88
CA GLN A 208 10.25 2.76 -21.60
C GLN A 208 10.56 1.75 -22.73
N VAL A 209 10.38 2.12 -23.99
CA VAL A 209 10.70 1.20 -25.11
C VAL A 209 12.19 0.96 -25.24
N ASN A 210 13.04 1.96 -24.89
CA ASN A 210 14.49 1.78 -24.84
C ASN A 210 14.91 0.74 -23.80
N ARG A 211 14.27 0.73 -22.64
CA ARG A 211 14.47 -0.27 -21.58
C ARG A 211 14.00 -1.65 -22.02
N PHE A 212 12.86 -1.76 -22.69
CA PHE A 212 12.42 -3.03 -23.29
C PHE A 212 13.44 -3.54 -24.28
N TRP A 213 13.92 -2.68 -25.18
CA TRP A 213 14.96 -3.02 -26.13
C TRP A 213 16.23 -3.53 -25.46
N GLN A 214 16.69 -2.84 -24.42
CA GLN A 214 17.86 -3.23 -23.64
C GLN A 214 17.76 -4.64 -23.05
N HIS A 215 16.57 -5.04 -22.58
CA HIS A 215 16.37 -6.40 -22.07
C HIS A 215 16.56 -7.48 -23.13
N TYR A 216 16.27 -7.20 -24.39
CA TYR A 216 16.40 -8.17 -25.49
C TYR A 216 17.75 -8.14 -26.17
N PHE A 217 18.43 -6.99 -26.16
CA PHE A 217 19.66 -6.79 -26.92
C PHE A 217 20.90 -6.51 -26.03
N GLY A 218 20.68 -6.41 -24.71
CA GLY A 218 21.74 -6.12 -23.74
C GLY A 218 22.11 -4.64 -23.63
N THR A 219 21.88 -3.87 -24.71
CA THR A 219 22.11 -2.41 -24.75
C THR A 219 20.89 -1.75 -25.38
N GLY A 220 20.48 -0.60 -24.85
CA GLY A 220 19.38 0.20 -25.40
C GLY A 220 19.73 0.81 -26.76
N ILE A 221 18.74 1.27 -27.51
CA ILE A 221 18.92 2.10 -28.72
C ILE A 221 19.68 3.36 -28.35
N ILE A 222 19.32 3.97 -27.22
CA ILE A 222 20.17 4.90 -26.48
C ILE A 222 20.93 4.09 -25.44
N LYS A 223 22.26 4.11 -25.52
CA LYS A 223 23.15 3.27 -24.70
C LYS A 223 23.06 3.62 -23.21
N THR A 224 22.93 4.90 -22.91
CA THR A 224 22.78 5.45 -21.55
C THR A 224 21.31 5.46 -21.16
N SER A 225 20.75 4.32 -20.76
CA SER A 225 19.30 4.19 -20.44
C SER A 225 18.86 5.08 -19.28
N GLU A 226 19.78 5.54 -18.45
CA GLU A 226 19.55 6.46 -17.32
C GLU A 226 19.66 7.92 -17.71
N ASP A 227 20.24 8.23 -18.88
CA ASP A 227 20.47 9.59 -19.35
C ASP A 227 20.10 9.71 -20.83
N PHE A 228 19.02 10.46 -21.10
CA PHE A 228 18.56 10.85 -22.43
C PHE A 228 18.89 12.31 -22.73
N GLY A 229 19.75 12.91 -21.91
CA GLY A 229 20.16 14.32 -22.03
C GLY A 229 21.38 14.53 -22.89
N VAL A 230 22.03 15.67 -22.66
CA VAL A 230 23.17 16.14 -23.48
C VAL A 230 24.46 15.32 -23.30
N GLN A 231 24.55 14.48 -22.27
CA GLN A 231 25.69 13.60 -22.05
C GLN A 231 25.52 12.22 -22.70
N SER A 232 24.33 11.92 -23.22
CA SER A 232 24.09 10.66 -23.92
C SER A 232 24.65 10.71 -25.34
N GLU A 233 25.05 9.52 -25.83
CA GLU A 233 25.36 9.38 -27.26
C GLU A 233 24.10 9.53 -28.12
N TYR A 234 24.24 10.22 -29.26
CA TYR A 234 23.13 10.30 -30.21
C TYR A 234 22.77 8.89 -30.72
N PRO A 235 21.46 8.51 -30.67
CA PRO A 235 21.05 7.17 -31.08
C PRO A 235 21.24 6.95 -32.59
N MET A 236 21.93 5.87 -32.95
CA MET A 236 22.11 5.51 -34.38
C MET A 236 20.79 5.16 -35.06
N HIS A 237 19.83 4.65 -34.32
CA HIS A 237 18.51 4.23 -34.79
C HIS A 237 17.41 5.10 -34.14
N GLY A 238 17.57 6.43 -34.13
CA GLY A 238 16.60 7.36 -33.52
C GLY A 238 15.18 7.21 -34.10
N GLY A 239 15.07 7.04 -35.43
CA GLY A 239 13.78 6.79 -36.07
C GLY A 239 13.08 5.50 -35.60
N LEU A 240 13.84 4.44 -35.29
CA LEU A 240 13.28 3.22 -34.71
C LEU A 240 12.77 3.45 -33.27
N LEU A 241 13.54 4.20 -32.47
CA LEU A 241 13.14 4.56 -31.12
C LEU A 241 11.83 5.37 -31.13
N ASP A 242 11.75 6.35 -32.01
CA ASP A 242 10.55 7.20 -32.16
C ASP A 242 9.34 6.39 -32.61
N TRP A 243 9.52 5.52 -33.61
CA TRP A 243 8.46 4.66 -34.10
C TRP A 243 7.94 3.71 -32.98
N LEU A 244 8.83 3.04 -32.27
CA LEU A 244 8.44 2.18 -31.15
C LEU A 244 7.73 2.94 -30.04
N ALA A 245 8.13 4.17 -29.77
CA ALA A 245 7.51 5.02 -28.75
C ALA A 245 6.08 5.43 -29.18
N VAL A 246 5.86 5.76 -30.44
CA VAL A 246 4.53 6.07 -30.99
C VAL A 246 3.66 4.80 -30.96
N GLU A 247 4.18 3.68 -31.47
CA GLU A 247 3.50 2.39 -31.47
C GLU A 247 3.05 1.96 -30.07
N PHE A 248 3.89 2.20 -29.08
CA PHE A 248 3.57 1.89 -27.68
C PHE A 248 2.39 2.70 -27.14
N ARG A 249 2.34 4.00 -27.45
CA ARG A 249 1.22 4.88 -27.05
C ARG A 249 -0.07 4.55 -27.79
N GLU A 250 -0.01 4.38 -29.11
CA GLU A 250 -1.18 4.10 -29.97
C GLU A 250 -1.84 2.77 -29.68
N HIS A 251 -1.08 1.82 -29.11
CA HIS A 251 -1.60 0.55 -28.64
C HIS A 251 -1.83 0.52 -27.11
N GLU A 252 -2.33 1.63 -26.56
CA GLU A 252 -2.76 1.75 -25.16
C GLU A 252 -1.67 1.34 -24.14
N TRP A 253 -0.42 1.65 -24.43
CA TRP A 253 0.73 1.29 -23.60
C TRP A 253 0.87 -0.24 -23.38
N SER A 254 0.48 -1.03 -24.37
CA SER A 254 0.55 -2.50 -24.31
C SER A 254 1.99 -3.00 -24.38
N MET A 255 2.54 -3.34 -23.23
CA MET A 255 3.87 -3.97 -23.15
C MET A 255 3.94 -5.27 -23.98
N LYS A 256 2.89 -6.10 -23.94
CA LYS A 256 2.84 -7.35 -24.72
C LYS A 256 2.92 -7.11 -26.21
N HIS A 257 2.33 -6.03 -26.70
CA HIS A 257 2.41 -5.64 -28.11
C HIS A 257 3.86 -5.35 -28.50
N ILE A 258 4.55 -4.50 -27.77
CA ILE A 258 5.96 -4.15 -28.03
C ILE A 258 6.87 -5.38 -27.92
N HIS A 259 6.70 -6.19 -26.88
CA HIS A 259 7.49 -7.42 -26.75
C HIS A 259 7.29 -8.35 -27.95
N ARG A 260 6.05 -8.52 -28.44
CA ARG A 260 5.76 -9.31 -29.64
C ARG A 260 6.46 -8.73 -30.88
N LEU A 261 6.39 -7.42 -31.09
CA LEU A 261 7.07 -6.76 -32.22
C LEU A 261 8.58 -7.04 -32.18
N ILE A 262 9.20 -6.90 -31.02
CA ILE A 262 10.64 -7.13 -30.87
C ILE A 262 11.00 -8.60 -31.15
N VAL A 263 10.36 -9.57 -30.50
CA VAL A 263 10.76 -11.00 -30.61
C VAL A 263 10.41 -11.62 -31.96
N THR A 264 9.45 -11.05 -32.69
CA THR A 264 9.12 -11.51 -34.06
C THR A 264 9.93 -10.81 -35.14
N SER A 265 10.70 -9.76 -34.80
CA SER A 265 11.52 -9.00 -35.73
C SER A 265 12.66 -9.83 -36.32
N ALA A 266 13.07 -9.51 -37.54
CA ALA A 266 14.24 -10.14 -38.17
C ALA A 266 15.52 -9.89 -37.37
N VAL A 267 15.64 -8.70 -36.75
CA VAL A 267 16.79 -8.32 -35.91
C VAL A 267 16.95 -9.24 -34.71
N TYR A 268 15.86 -9.60 -34.03
CA TYR A 268 15.90 -10.51 -32.91
C TYR A 268 16.16 -11.97 -33.30
N ARG A 269 15.61 -12.38 -34.43
CA ARG A 269 15.65 -13.78 -34.92
C ARG A 269 16.90 -14.16 -35.71
N GLN A 270 17.80 -13.22 -35.94
CA GLN A 270 19.03 -13.48 -36.70
C GLN A 270 20.06 -14.31 -35.89
N SER A 271 21.05 -14.86 -36.60
CA SER A 271 22.15 -15.60 -35.96
C SER A 271 23.04 -14.72 -35.10
N SER A 272 23.52 -15.24 -33.99
CA SER A 272 24.54 -14.58 -33.12
C SER A 272 25.98 -14.91 -33.56
N LYS A 273 26.19 -15.53 -34.74
CA LYS A 273 27.52 -15.87 -35.24
C LYS A 273 28.29 -14.57 -35.50
N VAL A 274 29.50 -14.52 -35.00
CA VAL A 274 30.45 -13.40 -35.17
C VAL A 274 31.45 -13.78 -36.24
N THR A 275 31.67 -12.91 -37.21
CA THR A 275 32.79 -13.03 -38.18
C THR A 275 33.87 -11.97 -37.86
N PRO A 276 35.15 -12.18 -38.27
CA PRO A 276 36.18 -11.17 -38.09
C PRO A 276 35.80 -9.80 -38.66
N GLU A 277 35.16 -9.76 -39.83
CA GLU A 277 34.71 -8.53 -40.49
C GLU A 277 33.61 -7.81 -39.69
N LEU A 278 32.66 -8.56 -39.13
CA LEU A 278 31.60 -7.98 -38.29
C LEU A 278 32.17 -7.40 -36.97
N LEU A 279 33.21 -8.08 -36.43
CA LEU A 279 33.88 -7.62 -35.23
C LEU A 279 34.70 -6.35 -35.49
N GLU A 280 35.39 -6.27 -36.64
CA GLU A 280 36.12 -5.08 -37.05
C GLU A 280 35.23 -3.89 -37.32
N ARG A 281 34.13 -4.07 -38.06
CA ARG A 281 33.23 -2.97 -38.46
C ARG A 281 32.27 -2.51 -37.40
N ASP A 282 31.82 -3.41 -36.54
CA ASP A 282 30.81 -3.16 -35.52
C ASP A 282 31.06 -4.06 -34.29
N SER A 283 32.12 -3.76 -33.56
CA SER A 283 32.51 -4.53 -32.36
C SER A 283 31.38 -4.60 -31.31
N GLU A 284 30.70 -3.50 -31.10
CA GLU A 284 29.60 -3.38 -30.11
C GLU A 284 28.23 -3.80 -30.65
N ASN A 285 28.14 -4.26 -31.92
CA ASN A 285 26.89 -4.64 -32.59
C ASN A 285 25.83 -3.51 -32.59
N ARG A 286 26.26 -2.28 -32.84
CA ARG A 286 25.39 -1.11 -32.82
C ARG A 286 24.48 -1.02 -34.03
N PHE A 287 24.87 -1.66 -35.14
CA PHE A 287 24.06 -1.77 -36.36
C PHE A 287 23.12 -2.97 -36.35
N TYR A 288 23.12 -3.75 -35.26
CA TYR A 288 22.31 -4.97 -35.14
C TYR A 288 22.51 -5.95 -36.31
N ALA A 289 23.75 -6.06 -36.79
CA ALA A 289 24.07 -6.98 -37.91
C ALA A 289 24.13 -8.45 -37.47
N ARG A 290 24.04 -8.73 -36.20
CA ARG A 290 23.96 -10.06 -35.59
C ARG A 290 23.08 -10.03 -34.33
N ALA A 291 22.57 -11.17 -33.90
CA ALA A 291 21.89 -11.27 -32.61
C ALA A 291 22.85 -10.97 -31.46
N SER A 292 22.37 -10.32 -30.44
CA SER A 292 23.16 -9.94 -29.27
C SER A 292 23.54 -11.17 -28.44
N ARG A 293 24.75 -11.12 -27.85
CA ARG A 293 25.25 -12.12 -26.92
C ARG A 293 25.62 -11.42 -25.61
N PHE A 294 24.82 -11.63 -24.60
CA PHE A 294 25.05 -11.05 -23.27
C PHE A 294 24.73 -12.09 -22.20
N ARG A 295 25.25 -11.87 -20.99
CA ARG A 295 24.99 -12.75 -19.86
C ARG A 295 23.57 -12.50 -19.34
N MET A 296 22.76 -13.56 -19.29
CA MET A 296 21.42 -13.48 -18.71
C MET A 296 21.51 -13.26 -17.19
N PRO A 297 20.68 -12.38 -16.60
CA PRO A 297 20.57 -12.23 -15.16
C PRO A 297 20.22 -13.56 -14.46
N SER A 298 20.81 -13.81 -13.29
CA SER A 298 20.65 -15.09 -12.58
C SER A 298 19.19 -15.46 -12.27
N MET A 299 18.37 -14.48 -11.94
CA MET A 299 16.93 -14.70 -11.69
C MET A 299 16.20 -15.24 -12.93
N LEU A 300 16.50 -14.67 -14.10
CA LEU A 300 15.92 -15.12 -15.36
C LEU A 300 16.41 -16.51 -15.78
N LEU A 301 17.64 -16.90 -15.40
CA LEU A 301 18.16 -18.26 -15.66
C LEU A 301 17.31 -19.33 -14.96
N ARG A 302 16.92 -19.05 -13.71
CA ARG A 302 16.06 -19.97 -12.95
C ARG A 302 14.68 -20.08 -13.61
N ASP A 303 14.05 -18.96 -13.89
CA ASP A 303 12.71 -18.94 -14.51
C ASP A 303 12.74 -19.60 -15.90
N TRP A 304 13.78 -19.36 -16.68
CA TRP A 304 13.97 -20.01 -17.97
C TRP A 304 14.09 -21.53 -17.84
N ALA A 305 14.87 -22.03 -16.87
CA ALA A 305 15.01 -23.46 -16.62
C ALA A 305 13.68 -24.10 -16.18
N LEU A 306 12.93 -23.41 -15.30
CA LEU A 306 11.61 -23.86 -14.87
C LEU A 306 10.59 -23.84 -16.01
N ALA A 307 10.62 -22.83 -16.86
CA ALA A 307 9.75 -22.74 -18.05
C ALA A 307 10.06 -23.83 -19.08
N ALA A 308 11.35 -24.07 -19.36
CA ALA A 308 11.79 -25.10 -20.28
C ALA A 308 11.41 -26.52 -19.80
N SER A 309 11.47 -26.75 -18.49
CA SER A 309 11.05 -28.02 -17.86
C SER A 309 9.53 -28.13 -17.62
N ARG A 310 8.75 -27.08 -17.94
CA ARG A 310 7.31 -26.96 -17.66
C ARG A 310 6.93 -27.04 -16.18
N LEU A 311 7.87 -26.68 -15.31
CA LEU A 311 7.65 -26.62 -13.87
C LEU A 311 7.28 -25.21 -13.38
N LEU A 312 7.50 -24.18 -14.18
CA LEU A 312 7.22 -22.81 -13.79
C LEU A 312 5.74 -22.65 -13.43
N ASN A 313 5.51 -22.19 -12.20
CA ASN A 313 4.19 -21.77 -11.73
C ASN A 313 4.03 -20.27 -12.00
N ASP A 314 3.14 -19.91 -12.91
CA ASP A 314 2.89 -18.56 -13.40
C ASP A 314 1.90 -17.76 -12.52
N LYS A 315 1.54 -18.28 -11.33
CA LYS A 315 0.67 -17.58 -10.38
C LYS A 315 1.30 -16.26 -9.96
N VAL A 316 0.64 -15.16 -10.27
CA VAL A 316 1.04 -13.79 -9.90
C VAL A 316 0.25 -13.32 -8.69
N GLY A 317 0.94 -12.63 -7.77
CA GLY A 317 0.34 -12.07 -6.55
C GLY A 317 0.27 -13.07 -5.38
N GLY A 318 -0.28 -12.61 -4.26
CA GLY A 318 -0.35 -13.37 -3.02
C GLY A 318 0.89 -13.22 -2.13
N VAL A 319 1.01 -14.12 -1.17
CA VAL A 319 2.14 -14.12 -0.22
C VAL A 319 3.45 -14.45 -0.93
N PRO A 320 4.58 -13.80 -0.57
CA PRO A 320 5.89 -14.14 -1.11
C PRO A 320 6.23 -15.62 -0.91
N VAL A 321 6.88 -16.20 -1.91
CA VAL A 321 7.34 -17.59 -1.86
C VAL A 321 8.83 -17.65 -1.54
N TYR A 322 9.24 -18.78 -0.99
CA TYR A 322 10.61 -19.05 -0.56
C TYR A 322 11.10 -20.31 -1.29
N PRO A 323 11.62 -20.18 -2.52
CA PRO A 323 12.11 -21.33 -3.29
C PRO A 323 13.25 -22.03 -2.56
N TYR A 324 13.54 -23.26 -2.97
CA TYR A 324 14.64 -24.04 -2.39
C TYR A 324 15.95 -23.25 -2.44
N GLN A 325 16.66 -23.29 -1.31
CA GLN A 325 18.01 -22.82 -1.19
C GLN A 325 18.87 -23.86 -0.46
N PRO A 326 20.16 -23.99 -0.77
CA PRO A 326 21.07 -24.82 0.00
C PRO A 326 21.10 -24.39 1.47
N GLY A 327 21.31 -25.35 2.37
CA GLY A 327 21.45 -25.07 3.80
C GLY A 327 22.59 -24.09 4.09
N ASP A 328 22.55 -23.45 5.24
CA ASP A 328 23.58 -22.58 5.82
C ASP A 328 23.90 -21.27 5.09
N ILE A 329 23.29 -21.00 3.92
CA ILE A 329 23.51 -19.74 3.18
C ILE A 329 23.08 -18.53 4.00
N TRP A 330 21.94 -18.63 4.66
CA TRP A 330 21.40 -17.51 5.44
C TRP A 330 22.14 -17.31 6.76
N GLU A 331 22.68 -18.36 7.35
CA GLU A 331 23.55 -18.27 8.54
C GLU A 331 24.85 -17.54 8.21
N ALA A 332 25.43 -17.83 7.04
CA ALA A 332 26.63 -17.14 6.57
C ALA A 332 26.40 -15.67 6.23
N LEU A 333 25.19 -15.31 5.78
CA LEU A 333 24.78 -13.93 5.44
C LEU A 333 24.20 -13.17 6.64
N ALA A 334 23.85 -13.84 7.73
CA ALA A 334 23.33 -13.20 8.92
C ALA A 334 24.40 -12.39 9.63
N ILE A 335 24.45 -11.09 9.33
CA ILE A 335 25.43 -10.13 9.88
C ILE A 335 25.22 -9.94 11.39
N THR A 336 24.08 -10.31 11.94
CA THR A 336 23.78 -10.19 13.37
C THR A 336 23.05 -11.42 13.89
N LYS A 337 23.60 -12.01 14.94
CA LYS A 337 22.95 -13.09 15.72
C LYS A 337 21.61 -12.70 16.38
N GLU A 338 21.20 -11.46 16.23
CA GLU A 338 19.97 -10.90 16.82
C GLU A 338 18.71 -11.14 15.98
N ARG A 339 18.83 -11.67 14.78
CA ARG A 339 17.68 -12.00 13.94
C ARG A 339 17.58 -13.49 13.76
N ASP A 340 16.69 -14.13 14.51
CA ASP A 340 16.17 -15.47 14.23
C ASP A 340 15.43 -15.49 12.89
N PHE A 341 16.20 -15.30 11.79
CA PHE A 341 15.66 -15.47 10.46
C PHE A 341 15.79 -16.93 10.06
N THR A 342 14.77 -17.70 10.34
CA THR A 342 14.64 -19.05 9.76
C THR A 342 14.06 -18.89 8.35
N TYR A 343 14.77 -19.36 7.35
CA TYR A 343 14.27 -19.39 5.97
C TYR A 343 13.09 -20.38 5.87
N PRO A 344 11.86 -19.91 5.68
CA PRO A 344 10.68 -20.77 5.68
C PRO A 344 10.49 -21.32 4.26
N ALA A 345 11.15 -22.42 3.92
CA ALA A 345 11.02 -23.03 2.61
C ALA A 345 9.54 -23.24 2.22
N SER A 346 9.19 -22.84 1.00
CA SER A 346 7.88 -23.13 0.41
C SER A 346 7.76 -24.59 0.03
N PHE A 347 6.54 -25.07 -0.18
CA PHE A 347 6.24 -26.45 -0.53
C PHE A 347 5.36 -26.53 -1.78
N GLY A 348 5.33 -27.70 -2.42
CA GLY A 348 4.48 -27.94 -3.59
C GLY A 348 4.79 -27.02 -4.75
N SER A 349 3.76 -26.50 -5.42
CA SER A 349 3.88 -25.61 -6.58
C SER A 349 4.55 -24.26 -6.27
N ASP A 350 4.55 -23.82 -5.02
CA ASP A 350 5.19 -22.57 -4.59
C ASP A 350 6.72 -22.64 -4.61
N LEU A 351 7.31 -23.85 -4.68
CA LEU A 351 8.73 -24.01 -4.94
C LEU A 351 9.15 -23.56 -6.34
N TYR A 352 8.22 -23.52 -7.27
CA TYR A 352 8.44 -23.28 -8.70
C TYR A 352 7.93 -21.92 -9.18
N ARG A 353 7.64 -21.01 -8.24
CA ARG A 353 7.29 -19.61 -8.54
C ARG A 353 8.51 -18.73 -8.63
#